data_385c06da396f27fd31342d0cc5e871f3
#
_entry.id   385c06da396f27fd31342d0cc5e871f3
#
_cell.length_a   1.000
_cell.length_b   1.000
_cell.length_c   1.000
_cell.angle_alpha   90.00
_cell.angle_beta   90.00
_cell.angle_gamma   90.00
#
_symmetry.space_group_name_H-M   'P 1'
#
loop_
_entity.id
_entity.type
_entity.pdbx_description
1 polymer ?
#
loop_
_entity_poly.entity_id
_entity_poly.type
_entity_poly.pdbx_seq_one_letter_code
_entity_poly.pdbx_strand_id
1 'polypeptide(L)'
;MLKVTMLPSVAGGIGHISRTASLARALRQLEPGVGVDYVLDSERLRPFNIEATERMGFPARLLPPRTRQTRDAIIREFFGDTDVIVDDTARYLLPLRSIVPRAAWVSIPLFPVGDELFMDWPFMSQMDAIIWAYAPVFGIPPELERFRDKLLHTGPFLQIDGIPDKAAARAELGIGGAEQALVYAPRGFPFGIEFGHRVLSAVYAAIEGLRATRFPRLRLILLAVSQPQELHGVVGVPEQLPPWVETHGVIKPEQALRFEQAADIVVAEGTSTMHECAALRTPLLIIPGTIAETQILGERLSEHRAATRVPIEYVTPESIAAAIEFILADHEARAATTARAHQLVTKGGGAHAAAERVLEIAATRSHSRAAAAMP
;
A
#
# COMPACT_ATOMS: atom_id res chain seq x y z
N MET A 1 -12.61 14.06 -24.01
CA MET A 1 -12.36 13.89 -22.54
C MET A 1 -11.37 12.76 -22.38
N LEU A 2 -10.25 13.02 -21.72
CA LEU A 2 -9.21 12.00 -21.46
C LEU A 2 -9.79 10.91 -20.53
N LYS A 3 -9.59 9.65 -20.89
CA LYS A 3 -10.03 8.50 -20.10
C LYS A 3 -8.82 7.66 -19.66
N VAL A 4 -8.67 7.51 -18.35
CA VAL A 4 -7.63 6.72 -17.71
C VAL A 4 -8.26 5.53 -16.99
N THR A 5 -7.82 4.33 -17.32
CA THR A 5 -8.27 3.11 -16.64
C THR A 5 -7.17 2.58 -15.72
N MET A 6 -7.48 2.47 -14.44
CA MET A 6 -6.61 1.89 -13.42
C MET A 6 -6.81 0.38 -13.35
N LEU A 7 -5.72 -0.35 -13.36
CA LEU A 7 -5.68 -1.81 -13.33
C LEU A 7 -4.79 -2.27 -12.17
N PRO A 8 -5.28 -2.16 -10.91
CA PRO A 8 -4.50 -2.59 -9.74
C PRO A 8 -4.52 -4.10 -9.59
N SER A 9 -3.46 -4.66 -9.03
CA SER A 9 -3.47 -6.03 -8.53
C SER A 9 -4.45 -6.17 -7.38
N VAL A 10 -5.30 -7.19 -7.43
CA VAL A 10 -6.26 -7.56 -6.39
C VAL A 10 -5.89 -8.84 -5.67
N ALA A 11 -4.73 -9.41 -5.98
CA ALA A 11 -4.25 -10.66 -5.38
C ALA A 11 -3.73 -10.48 -3.94
N GLY A 12 -3.40 -9.26 -3.54
CA GLY A 12 -2.95 -8.91 -2.20
C GLY A 12 -4.03 -8.18 -1.40
N GLY A 13 -3.62 -7.35 -0.46
CA GLY A 13 -4.51 -6.44 0.26
C GLY A 13 -4.96 -5.24 -0.58
N ILE A 14 -5.49 -4.21 0.07
CA ILE A 14 -5.98 -2.99 -0.59
C ILE A 14 -4.86 -2.02 -1.03
N GLY A 15 -3.59 -2.32 -0.75
CA GLY A 15 -2.46 -1.41 -0.99
C GLY A 15 -2.33 -0.92 -2.43
N HIS A 16 -2.53 -1.80 -3.43
CA HIS A 16 -2.51 -1.43 -4.85
C HIS A 16 -3.68 -0.53 -5.24
N ILE A 17 -4.87 -0.81 -4.70
CA ILE A 17 -6.06 0.02 -4.92
C ILE A 17 -5.84 1.39 -4.29
N SER A 18 -5.35 1.46 -3.06
CA SER A 18 -5.04 2.71 -2.35
C SER A 18 -3.99 3.53 -3.10
N ARG A 19 -2.91 2.89 -3.56
CA ARG A 19 -1.84 3.53 -4.34
C ARG A 19 -2.38 4.12 -5.65
N THR A 20 -3.12 3.35 -6.43
CA THR A 20 -3.72 3.85 -7.66
C THR A 20 -4.82 4.90 -7.42
N ALA A 21 -5.53 4.85 -6.29
CA ALA A 21 -6.47 5.89 -5.90
C ALA A 21 -5.76 7.24 -5.61
N SER A 22 -4.56 7.20 -5.03
CA SER A 22 -3.72 8.38 -4.86
C SER A 22 -3.39 9.03 -6.20
N LEU A 23 -2.97 8.21 -7.17
CA LEU A 23 -2.71 8.67 -8.53
C LEU A 23 -3.98 9.22 -9.21
N ALA A 24 -5.10 8.54 -9.07
CA ALA A 24 -6.38 8.96 -9.64
C ALA A 24 -6.85 10.32 -9.11
N ARG A 25 -6.66 10.58 -7.81
CA ARG A 25 -6.96 11.89 -7.21
C ARG A 25 -6.01 12.97 -7.72
N ALA A 26 -4.72 12.68 -7.82
CA ALA A 26 -3.73 13.62 -8.38
C ALA A 26 -4.05 13.97 -9.85
N LEU A 27 -4.46 12.99 -10.65
CA LEU A 27 -4.93 13.23 -12.03
C LEU A 27 -6.14 14.18 -12.07
N ARG A 28 -7.14 13.96 -11.22
CA ARG A 28 -8.32 14.85 -11.15
C ARG A 28 -8.01 16.25 -10.63
N GLN A 29 -6.98 16.39 -9.80
CA GLN A 29 -6.51 17.71 -9.34
C GLN A 29 -5.82 18.48 -10.45
N LEU A 30 -4.99 17.83 -11.27
CA LEU A 30 -4.29 18.43 -12.39
C LEU A 30 -5.20 18.68 -13.61
N GLU A 31 -6.10 17.73 -13.89
CA GLU A 31 -7.02 17.76 -15.03
C GLU A 31 -8.44 17.39 -14.54
N PRO A 32 -9.25 18.37 -14.09
CA PRO A 32 -10.57 18.11 -13.54
C PRO A 32 -11.54 17.39 -14.49
N GLY A 33 -11.29 17.50 -15.80
CA GLY A 33 -12.08 16.82 -16.83
C GLY A 33 -11.68 15.37 -17.09
N VAL A 34 -10.67 14.82 -16.41
CA VAL A 34 -10.24 13.43 -16.65
C VAL A 34 -11.26 12.42 -16.12
N GLY A 35 -11.66 11.48 -16.96
CA GLY A 35 -12.43 10.31 -16.57
C GLY A 35 -11.49 9.23 -16.03
N VAL A 36 -11.70 8.81 -14.78
CA VAL A 36 -10.93 7.70 -14.18
C VAL A 36 -11.88 6.60 -13.75
N ASP A 37 -11.64 5.40 -14.24
CA ASP A 37 -12.33 4.17 -13.83
C ASP A 37 -11.35 3.07 -13.43
N TYR A 38 -11.87 2.03 -12.78
CA TYR A 38 -11.11 0.86 -12.35
C TYR A 38 -11.59 -0.38 -13.09
N VAL A 39 -10.64 -1.25 -13.41
CA VAL A 39 -10.91 -2.60 -13.87
C VAL A 39 -10.26 -3.58 -12.89
N LEU A 40 -11.08 -4.41 -12.24
CA LEU A 40 -10.64 -5.38 -11.25
C LEU A 40 -10.80 -6.81 -11.81
N ASP A 41 -9.77 -7.64 -11.62
CA ASP A 41 -9.81 -9.04 -12.10
C ASP A 41 -10.69 -9.90 -11.19
N SER A 42 -11.81 -10.39 -11.70
CA SER A 42 -12.75 -11.22 -10.94
C SER A 42 -12.20 -12.56 -10.48
N GLU A 43 -11.18 -13.12 -11.17
CA GLU A 43 -10.59 -14.41 -10.78
C GLU A 43 -9.79 -14.35 -9.47
N ARG A 44 -9.27 -13.17 -9.13
CA ARG A 44 -8.45 -12.94 -7.94
C ARG A 44 -9.09 -12.02 -6.91
N LEU A 45 -10.28 -11.53 -7.23
CA LEU A 45 -10.99 -10.54 -6.45
C LEU A 45 -11.40 -11.09 -5.07
N ARG A 46 -11.27 -10.24 -4.08
CA ARG A 46 -11.84 -10.45 -2.74
C ARG A 46 -12.98 -9.45 -2.53
N PRO A 47 -14.01 -9.80 -1.76
CA PRO A 47 -15.15 -8.89 -1.52
C PRO A 47 -14.72 -7.50 -1.05
N PHE A 48 -13.72 -7.41 -0.18
CA PHE A 48 -13.21 -6.15 0.34
C PHE A 48 -12.55 -5.25 -0.72
N ASN A 49 -12.10 -5.80 -1.86
CA ASN A 49 -11.49 -4.98 -2.93
C ASN A 49 -12.54 -4.11 -3.63
N ILE A 50 -13.74 -4.64 -3.85
CA ILE A 50 -14.86 -3.88 -4.43
C ILE A 50 -15.25 -2.75 -3.47
N GLU A 51 -15.51 -3.13 -2.21
CA GLU A 51 -15.88 -2.18 -1.16
C GLU A 51 -14.83 -1.06 -0.99
N ALA A 52 -13.53 -1.41 -1.00
CA ALA A 52 -12.46 -0.43 -0.92
C ALA A 52 -12.50 0.54 -2.11
N THR A 53 -12.67 0.05 -3.34
CA THR A 53 -12.70 0.91 -4.54
C THR A 53 -13.90 1.85 -4.52
N GLU A 54 -15.07 1.35 -4.15
CA GLU A 54 -16.29 2.15 -4.01
C GLU A 54 -16.15 3.23 -2.93
N ARG A 55 -15.59 2.87 -1.77
CA ARG A 55 -15.31 3.82 -0.68
C ARG A 55 -14.32 4.91 -1.07
N MET A 56 -13.41 4.64 -2.00
CA MET A 56 -12.48 5.63 -2.56
C MET A 56 -13.14 6.57 -3.59
N GLY A 57 -14.40 6.31 -3.98
CA GLY A 57 -15.17 7.18 -4.86
C GLY A 57 -14.84 7.02 -6.34
N PHE A 58 -14.39 5.83 -6.76
CA PHE A 58 -14.12 5.52 -8.16
C PHE A 58 -15.01 4.37 -8.65
N PRO A 59 -15.59 4.48 -9.88
CA PRO A 59 -16.35 3.39 -10.47
C PRO A 59 -15.43 2.21 -10.78
N ALA A 60 -15.85 1.00 -10.46
CA ALA A 60 -15.13 -0.22 -10.74
C ALA A 60 -15.94 -1.13 -11.65
N ARG A 61 -15.27 -1.68 -12.69
CA ARG A 61 -15.82 -2.71 -13.57
C ARG A 61 -15.08 -4.02 -13.28
N LEU A 62 -15.83 -5.12 -13.24
CA LEU A 62 -15.25 -6.44 -13.00
C LEU A 62 -14.91 -7.11 -14.32
N LEU A 63 -13.61 -7.36 -14.53
CA LEU A 63 -13.14 -8.13 -15.68
C LEU A 63 -13.54 -9.60 -15.47
N PRO A 64 -14.40 -10.17 -16.34
CA PRO A 64 -14.85 -11.53 -16.18
C PRO A 64 -13.72 -12.54 -16.40
N PRO A 65 -13.87 -13.80 -15.93
CA PRO A 65 -12.95 -14.87 -16.21
C PRO A 65 -12.71 -15.03 -17.73
N ARG A 66 -11.46 -15.23 -18.13
CA ARG A 66 -11.05 -15.21 -19.53
C ARG A 66 -10.59 -16.58 -20.00
N THR A 67 -11.26 -17.09 -21.01
CA THR A 67 -10.74 -18.19 -21.79
C THR A 67 -9.81 -17.67 -22.88
N ARG A 68 -8.97 -18.53 -23.48
CA ARG A 68 -8.14 -18.17 -24.63
C ARG A 68 -8.97 -17.61 -25.80
N GLN A 69 -10.18 -18.15 -26.01
CA GLN A 69 -11.06 -17.79 -27.12
C GLN A 69 -11.76 -16.44 -26.94
N THR A 70 -12.08 -16.05 -25.71
CA THR A 70 -12.86 -14.84 -25.42
C THR A 70 -12.00 -13.67 -24.96
N ARG A 71 -10.73 -13.90 -24.62
CA ARG A 71 -9.85 -12.90 -24.02
C ARG A 71 -9.78 -11.58 -24.80
N ASP A 72 -9.53 -11.66 -26.09
CA ASP A 72 -9.29 -10.47 -26.92
C ASP A 72 -10.56 -9.62 -27.09
N ALA A 73 -11.73 -10.27 -27.17
CA ALA A 73 -13.01 -9.58 -27.23
C ALA A 73 -13.31 -8.83 -25.93
N ILE A 74 -13.14 -9.51 -24.80
CA ILE A 74 -13.31 -8.93 -23.46
C ILE A 74 -12.36 -7.73 -23.25
N ILE A 75 -11.10 -7.87 -23.64
CA ILE A 75 -10.13 -6.78 -23.53
C ILE A 75 -10.56 -5.57 -24.36
N ARG A 76 -11.00 -5.77 -25.61
CA ARG A 76 -11.50 -4.65 -26.43
C ARG A 76 -12.73 -3.98 -25.82
N GLU A 77 -13.63 -4.75 -25.24
CA GLU A 77 -14.81 -4.23 -24.56
C GLU A 77 -14.43 -3.36 -23.37
N PHE A 78 -13.53 -3.82 -22.53
CA PHE A 78 -13.16 -3.14 -21.29
C PHE A 78 -12.21 -1.95 -21.46
N PHE A 79 -11.34 -1.99 -22.46
CA PHE A 79 -10.27 -1.01 -22.64
C PHE A 79 -10.30 -0.28 -24.00
N GLY A 80 -11.21 -0.62 -24.90
CA GLY A 80 -11.21 -0.10 -26.27
C GLY A 80 -11.41 1.40 -26.41
N ASP A 81 -12.04 2.03 -25.44
CA ASP A 81 -12.28 3.47 -25.36
C ASP A 81 -11.32 4.21 -24.39
N THR A 82 -10.32 3.50 -23.85
CA THR A 82 -9.36 4.04 -22.89
C THR A 82 -8.20 4.72 -23.61
N ASP A 83 -7.80 5.89 -23.16
CA ASP A 83 -6.63 6.61 -23.68
C ASP A 83 -5.33 6.19 -22.98
N VAL A 84 -5.39 5.97 -21.66
CA VAL A 84 -4.25 5.50 -20.87
C VAL A 84 -4.67 4.36 -19.96
N ILE A 85 -3.89 3.29 -19.95
CA ILE A 85 -4.04 2.18 -19.00
C ILE A 85 -2.86 2.24 -18.02
N VAL A 86 -3.19 2.33 -16.73
CA VAL A 86 -2.21 2.28 -15.66
C VAL A 86 -2.26 0.91 -15.01
N ASP A 87 -1.26 0.09 -15.31
CA ASP A 87 -1.08 -1.24 -14.72
C ASP A 87 -0.29 -1.15 -13.41
N ASP A 88 -0.91 -1.57 -12.32
CA ASP A 88 -0.24 -1.74 -11.04
C ASP A 88 -0.12 -3.23 -10.71
N THR A 89 0.87 -3.86 -11.34
CA THR A 89 1.22 -5.30 -11.18
C THR A 89 0.13 -6.30 -11.50
N ALA A 90 -0.81 -5.93 -12.35
CA ALA A 90 -1.90 -6.81 -12.76
C ALA A 90 -1.53 -7.84 -13.84
N ARG A 91 -0.41 -7.74 -14.49
CA ARG A 91 0.36 -8.60 -15.44
C ARG A 91 -0.37 -9.63 -16.32
N TYR A 92 -1.51 -10.12 -15.91
CA TYR A 92 -2.26 -11.20 -16.58
C TYR A 92 -2.92 -10.77 -17.89
N LEU A 93 -2.73 -9.53 -18.29
CA LEU A 93 -3.35 -8.96 -19.49
C LEU A 93 -2.40 -8.93 -20.70
N LEU A 94 -1.31 -9.66 -20.69
CA LEU A 94 -0.43 -9.82 -21.86
C LEU A 94 -1.15 -10.56 -23.00
N PRO A 95 -1.07 -10.12 -24.24
CA PRO A 95 -0.42 -8.98 -24.86
C PRO A 95 -1.41 -7.84 -25.20
N LEU A 96 -1.76 -7.04 -24.23
CA LEU A 96 -2.78 -5.99 -24.36
C LEU A 96 -2.50 -4.96 -25.46
N ARG A 97 -1.23 -4.60 -25.67
CA ARG A 97 -0.87 -3.54 -26.62
C ARG A 97 -1.28 -3.87 -28.06
N SER A 98 -1.21 -5.15 -28.45
CA SER A 98 -1.67 -5.57 -29.78
C SER A 98 -3.20 -5.52 -29.92
N ILE A 99 -3.92 -5.66 -28.81
CA ILE A 99 -5.39 -5.68 -28.77
C ILE A 99 -5.97 -4.27 -28.63
N VAL A 100 -5.29 -3.40 -27.86
CA VAL A 100 -5.67 -2.00 -27.62
C VAL A 100 -4.52 -1.06 -28.01
N PRO A 101 -4.16 -1.01 -29.29
CA PRO A 101 -2.96 -0.28 -29.75
C PRO A 101 -3.07 1.23 -29.56
N ARG A 102 -4.26 1.73 -29.34
CA ARG A 102 -4.52 3.17 -29.17
C ARG A 102 -4.22 3.68 -27.77
N ALA A 103 -4.34 2.83 -26.74
CA ALA A 103 -4.05 3.24 -25.38
C ALA A 103 -2.55 3.44 -25.16
N ALA A 104 -2.20 4.44 -24.35
CA ALA A 104 -0.89 4.51 -23.74
C ALA A 104 -0.82 3.55 -22.54
N TRP A 105 0.38 3.04 -22.26
CA TRP A 105 0.59 2.04 -21.22
C TRP A 105 1.58 2.54 -20.20
N VAL A 106 1.15 2.60 -18.96
CA VAL A 106 1.97 2.99 -17.81
C VAL A 106 1.99 1.83 -16.83
N SER A 107 3.17 1.43 -16.36
CA SER A 107 3.29 0.39 -15.34
C SER A 107 3.85 0.94 -14.04
N ILE A 108 3.30 0.47 -12.92
CA ILE A 108 3.80 0.70 -11.57
C ILE A 108 4.26 -0.67 -11.03
N PRO A 109 5.51 -1.06 -11.24
CA PRO A 109 5.99 -2.38 -10.85
C PRO A 109 6.19 -2.51 -9.34
N LEU A 110 6.15 -3.77 -8.85
CA LEU A 110 6.62 -4.12 -7.52
C LEU A 110 8.13 -4.19 -7.45
N PHE A 111 8.66 -4.19 -6.21
CA PHE A 111 10.07 -4.42 -5.96
C PHE A 111 10.44 -5.83 -6.47
N PRO A 112 11.43 -5.95 -7.36
CA PRO A 112 11.89 -7.23 -7.86
C PRO A 112 12.71 -7.94 -6.78
N VAL A 113 12.41 -9.20 -6.54
CA VAL A 113 13.11 -10.00 -5.56
C VAL A 113 13.43 -11.37 -6.16
N GLY A 114 14.69 -11.61 -6.41
CA GLY A 114 15.21 -12.91 -6.84
C GLY A 114 14.52 -13.48 -8.08
N ASP A 115 14.36 -14.80 -8.11
CA ASP A 115 13.68 -15.51 -9.19
C ASP A 115 12.16 -15.33 -9.22
N GLU A 116 11.57 -14.78 -8.15
CA GLU A 116 10.20 -14.31 -8.11
C GLU A 116 10.07 -12.95 -8.82
N LEU A 117 10.64 -12.84 -10.00
CA LEU A 117 10.55 -11.64 -10.82
C LEU A 117 9.09 -11.33 -11.10
N PHE A 118 8.53 -10.47 -10.29
CA PHE A 118 7.25 -9.85 -10.55
C PHE A 118 7.32 -8.88 -11.74
N MET A 119 8.32 -8.99 -12.59
CA MET A 119 8.47 -8.20 -13.80
C MET A 119 8.57 -9.10 -15.02
N ASP A 120 7.56 -9.02 -15.86
CA ASP A 120 7.60 -9.60 -17.19
C ASP A 120 8.31 -8.61 -18.14
N TRP A 121 9.56 -8.91 -18.49
CA TRP A 121 10.37 -8.04 -19.35
C TRP A 121 9.76 -7.77 -20.71
N PRO A 122 9.18 -8.75 -21.42
CA PRO A 122 8.44 -8.50 -22.66
C PRO A 122 7.29 -7.51 -22.49
N PHE A 123 6.59 -7.56 -21.35
CA PHE A 123 5.54 -6.61 -21.02
C PHE A 123 6.10 -5.23 -20.69
N MET A 124 7.11 -5.15 -19.84
CA MET A 124 7.74 -3.88 -19.46
C MET A 124 8.36 -3.16 -20.66
N SER A 125 8.90 -3.89 -21.64
CA SER A 125 9.44 -3.31 -22.86
C SER A 125 8.39 -2.59 -23.71
N GLN A 126 7.13 -2.97 -23.59
CA GLN A 126 6.00 -2.38 -24.31
C GLN A 126 5.39 -1.14 -23.62
N MET A 127 5.77 -0.85 -22.38
CA MET A 127 5.25 0.31 -21.64
C MET A 127 5.75 1.63 -22.27
N ASP A 128 4.89 2.63 -22.25
CA ASP A 128 5.23 4.00 -22.64
C ASP A 128 5.90 4.75 -21.47
N ALA A 129 5.57 4.38 -20.22
CA ALA A 129 6.31 4.78 -19.02
C ALA A 129 6.29 3.69 -17.94
N ILE A 130 7.30 3.74 -17.09
CA ILE A 130 7.44 2.94 -15.89
C ILE A 130 7.58 3.89 -14.72
N ILE A 131 6.72 3.76 -13.72
CA ILE A 131 6.73 4.62 -12.54
C ILE A 131 7.22 3.80 -11.35
N TRP A 132 8.40 4.16 -10.84
CA TRP A 132 8.98 3.54 -9.65
C TRP A 132 8.48 4.28 -8.41
N ALA A 133 7.48 3.72 -7.75
CA ALA A 133 6.73 4.34 -6.65
C ALA A 133 7.25 3.92 -5.27
N TYR A 134 8.56 3.81 -5.11
CA TYR A 134 9.22 3.49 -3.83
C TYR A 134 10.08 4.65 -3.36
N ALA A 135 10.29 4.75 -2.05
CA ALA A 135 11.15 5.78 -1.51
C ALA A 135 12.61 5.64 -2.02
N PRO A 136 13.33 6.76 -2.22
CA PRO A 136 14.70 6.74 -2.76
C PRO A 136 15.68 5.86 -1.96
N VAL A 137 15.47 5.68 -0.67
CA VAL A 137 16.28 4.81 0.19
C VAL A 137 16.31 3.36 -0.29
N PHE A 138 15.30 2.92 -1.01
CA PHE A 138 15.24 1.56 -1.55
C PHE A 138 15.97 1.40 -2.90
N GLY A 139 16.34 2.53 -3.52
CA GLY A 139 17.01 2.54 -4.81
C GLY A 139 16.12 2.12 -5.97
N ILE A 140 16.70 2.11 -7.15
CA ILE A 140 16.09 1.56 -8.36
C ILE A 140 16.72 0.19 -8.58
N PRO A 141 15.92 -0.87 -8.75
CA PRO A 141 16.45 -2.20 -9.06
C PRO A 141 17.28 -2.18 -10.36
N PRO A 142 18.43 -2.87 -10.41
CA PRO A 142 19.30 -2.90 -11.58
C PRO A 142 18.55 -3.34 -12.85
N GLU A 143 17.55 -4.18 -12.71
CA GLU A 143 16.71 -4.67 -13.79
C GLU A 143 15.90 -3.56 -14.47
N LEU A 144 15.54 -2.50 -13.75
CA LEU A 144 14.82 -1.35 -14.30
C LEU A 144 15.74 -0.35 -15.01
N GLU A 145 17.05 -0.40 -14.79
CA GLU A 145 18.02 0.50 -15.42
C GLU A 145 18.01 0.41 -16.95
N ARG A 146 17.67 -0.76 -17.51
CA ARG A 146 17.51 -0.94 -18.97
C ARG A 146 16.36 -0.13 -19.58
N PHE A 147 15.46 0.39 -18.77
CA PHE A 147 14.31 1.19 -19.17
C PHE A 147 14.42 2.65 -18.72
N ARG A 148 15.64 3.13 -18.49
CA ARG A 148 15.91 4.47 -17.93
C ARG A 148 15.27 5.59 -18.75
N ASP A 149 15.16 5.43 -20.07
CA ASP A 149 14.54 6.39 -21.00
C ASP A 149 13.04 6.62 -20.72
N LYS A 150 12.36 5.65 -20.13
CA LYS A 150 10.93 5.71 -19.79
C LYS A 150 10.63 5.48 -18.31
N LEU A 151 11.66 5.38 -17.48
CA LEU A 151 11.56 5.20 -16.04
C LEU A 151 11.48 6.54 -15.34
N LEU A 152 10.44 6.72 -14.52
CA LEU A 152 10.28 7.85 -13.61
C LEU A 152 10.30 7.36 -12.17
N HIS A 153 11.23 7.83 -11.37
CA HIS A 153 11.28 7.57 -9.93
C HIS A 153 10.52 8.67 -9.19
N THR A 154 9.32 8.38 -8.73
CA THR A 154 8.45 9.37 -8.08
C THR A 154 8.55 9.36 -6.57
N GLY A 155 9.05 8.31 -5.96
CA GLY A 155 8.80 8.04 -4.55
C GLY A 155 7.39 7.49 -4.30
N PRO A 156 7.04 7.18 -3.03
CA PRO A 156 5.76 6.58 -2.70
C PRO A 156 4.58 7.53 -2.92
N PHE A 157 3.42 6.97 -3.24
CA PHE A 157 2.18 7.74 -3.36
C PHE A 157 1.53 7.88 -1.99
N LEU A 158 1.82 8.98 -1.34
CA LEU A 158 1.33 9.30 0.00
C LEU A 158 0.12 10.24 -0.10
N GLN A 159 -0.88 10.00 0.74
CA GLN A 159 -2.08 10.82 0.85
C GLN A 159 -2.24 11.32 2.28
N ILE A 160 -1.25 12.08 2.74
CA ILE A 160 -1.24 12.60 4.12
C ILE A 160 -1.82 14.02 4.22
N ASP A 161 -2.16 14.65 3.10
CA ASP A 161 -2.76 15.98 3.09
C ASP A 161 -4.12 15.96 3.80
N GLY A 162 -4.32 16.89 4.70
CA GLY A 162 -5.56 16.97 5.50
C GLY A 162 -5.65 15.98 6.67
N ILE A 163 -4.60 15.17 6.90
CA ILE A 163 -4.51 14.37 8.13
C ILE A 163 -4.17 15.32 9.28
N PRO A 164 -4.97 15.34 10.36
CA PRO A 164 -4.73 16.21 11.48
C PRO A 164 -3.42 15.85 12.20
N ASP A 165 -2.90 16.74 13.00
CA ASP A 165 -1.77 16.41 13.86
C ASP A 165 -2.12 15.33 14.90
N LYS A 166 -1.10 14.78 15.57
CA LYS A 166 -1.28 13.67 16.50
C LYS A 166 -2.29 13.99 17.62
N ALA A 167 -2.28 15.21 18.14
CA ALA A 167 -3.16 15.58 19.23
C ALA A 167 -4.62 15.65 18.79
N ALA A 168 -4.87 16.25 17.63
CA ALA A 168 -6.20 16.33 17.04
C ALA A 168 -6.71 14.94 16.60
N ALA A 169 -5.86 14.11 15.98
CA ALA A 169 -6.20 12.73 15.60
C ALA A 169 -6.59 11.89 16.83
N ARG A 170 -5.86 12.01 17.96
CA ARG A 170 -6.18 11.33 19.21
C ARG A 170 -7.51 11.79 19.79
N ALA A 171 -7.79 13.10 19.78
CA ALA A 171 -9.05 13.66 20.26
C ALA A 171 -10.24 13.15 19.42
N GLU A 172 -10.11 13.13 18.07
CA GLU A 172 -11.14 12.60 17.17
C GLU A 172 -11.45 11.11 17.40
N LEU A 173 -10.43 10.33 17.76
CA LEU A 173 -10.52 8.88 17.96
C LEU A 173 -10.78 8.49 19.42
N GLY A 174 -10.96 9.45 20.34
CA GLY A 174 -11.22 9.19 21.74
C GLY A 174 -10.05 8.53 22.48
N ILE A 175 -8.81 8.75 22.02
CA ILE A 175 -7.60 8.23 22.65
C ILE A 175 -7.13 9.25 23.70
N GLY A 176 -7.22 8.89 24.97
CA GLY A 176 -6.86 9.76 26.08
C GLY A 176 -5.38 10.14 26.10
N GLY A 177 -5.06 11.35 26.63
CA GLY A 177 -3.68 11.84 26.66
C GLY A 177 -2.71 10.98 27.48
N ALA A 178 -3.22 10.22 28.45
CA ALA A 178 -2.42 9.33 29.29
C ALA A 178 -2.38 7.87 28.78
N GLU A 179 -3.09 7.54 27.70
CA GLU A 179 -3.08 6.23 27.08
C GLU A 179 -1.93 6.13 26.09
N GLN A 180 -1.36 4.96 25.94
CA GLN A 180 -0.50 4.60 24.81
C GLN A 180 -1.34 3.80 23.80
N ALA A 181 -1.26 4.16 22.53
CA ALA A 181 -1.99 3.47 21.46
C ALA A 181 -1.01 2.74 20.54
N LEU A 182 -1.16 1.43 20.47
CA LEU A 182 -0.50 0.61 19.45
C LEU A 182 -1.54 0.26 18.39
N VAL A 183 -1.25 0.65 17.15
CA VAL A 183 -2.05 0.27 15.99
C VAL A 183 -1.37 -0.90 15.29
N TYR A 184 -2.08 -1.99 15.08
CA TYR A 184 -1.63 -3.10 14.27
C TYR A 184 -2.42 -3.16 12.98
N ALA A 185 -1.72 -2.97 11.88
CA ALA A 185 -2.24 -3.05 10.52
C ALA A 185 -1.72 -4.32 9.84
N PRO A 186 -2.37 -5.48 10.04
CA PRO A 186 -1.97 -6.72 9.42
C PRO A 186 -2.15 -6.62 7.90
N ARG A 187 -1.24 -7.22 7.16
CA ARG A 187 -1.36 -7.32 5.72
C ARG A 187 -2.55 -8.19 5.36
N GLY A 188 -3.61 -7.56 4.84
CA GLY A 188 -4.76 -8.22 4.22
C GLY A 188 -5.11 -9.60 4.76
N PHE A 189 -5.74 -9.66 5.93
CA PHE A 189 -6.34 -10.89 6.40
C PHE A 189 -7.26 -11.44 5.29
N PRO A 190 -7.02 -12.59 4.67
CA PRO A 190 -6.46 -13.84 5.20
C PRO A 190 -5.19 -14.35 4.49
N PHE A 191 -4.31 -13.51 3.94
CA PHE A 191 -3.11 -13.99 3.29
C PHE A 191 -2.06 -14.41 4.30
N GLY A 192 -1.70 -15.72 4.27
CA GLY A 192 -0.79 -16.31 5.24
C GLY A 192 -1.43 -16.40 6.62
N ILE A 193 -2.63 -16.99 6.72
CA ILE A 193 -3.40 -17.14 7.97
C ILE A 193 -2.50 -17.60 9.13
N GLU A 194 -1.67 -18.62 8.92
CA GLU A 194 -0.75 -19.11 9.94
C GLU A 194 0.24 -18.04 10.42
N PHE A 195 0.83 -17.30 9.50
CA PHE A 195 1.78 -16.24 9.84
C PHE A 195 1.08 -15.08 10.55
N GLY A 196 -0.04 -14.61 10.00
CA GLY A 196 -0.84 -13.53 10.60
C GLY A 196 -1.33 -13.90 12.00
N HIS A 197 -1.81 -15.13 12.20
CA HIS A 197 -2.21 -15.64 13.51
C HIS A 197 -1.03 -15.69 14.50
N ARG A 198 0.15 -16.15 14.07
CA ARG A 198 1.35 -16.18 14.91
C ARG A 198 1.78 -14.77 15.34
N VAL A 199 1.82 -13.82 14.41
CA VAL A 199 2.19 -12.44 14.70
C VAL A 199 1.18 -11.81 15.66
N LEU A 200 -0.11 -11.95 15.38
CA LEU A 200 -1.16 -11.39 16.23
C LEU A 200 -1.15 -11.99 17.63
N SER A 201 -0.99 -13.32 17.75
CA SER A 201 -0.83 -14.01 19.02
C SER A 201 0.33 -13.44 19.83
N ALA A 202 1.50 -13.26 19.19
CA ALA A 202 2.68 -12.73 19.85
C ALA A 202 2.52 -11.24 20.23
N VAL A 203 1.90 -10.42 19.36
CA VAL A 203 1.58 -9.00 19.65
C VAL A 203 0.61 -8.90 20.82
N TYR A 204 -0.46 -9.70 20.81
CA TYR A 204 -1.46 -9.70 21.89
C TYR A 204 -0.82 -10.06 23.24
N ALA A 205 -0.09 -11.17 23.29
CA ALA A 205 0.57 -11.63 24.53
C ALA A 205 1.63 -10.62 25.01
N ALA A 206 2.39 -10.00 24.11
CA ALA A 206 3.35 -8.94 24.45
C ALA A 206 2.65 -7.74 25.10
N ILE A 207 1.54 -7.28 24.54
CA ILE A 207 0.79 -6.14 25.08
C ILE A 207 0.18 -6.50 26.44
N GLU A 208 -0.43 -7.69 26.56
CA GLU A 208 -0.99 -8.14 27.84
C GLU A 208 0.08 -8.15 28.94
N GLY A 209 1.27 -8.69 28.68
CA GLY A 209 2.40 -8.70 29.62
C GLY A 209 2.91 -7.29 29.95
N LEU A 210 3.03 -6.40 28.97
CA LEU A 210 3.42 -5.02 29.19
C LEU A 210 2.38 -4.21 29.98
N ARG A 211 1.10 -4.47 29.77
CA ARG A 211 0.02 -3.87 30.55
C ARG A 211 0.07 -4.27 32.04
N ALA A 212 0.39 -5.54 32.29
CA ALA A 212 0.49 -6.04 33.66
C ALA A 212 1.71 -5.47 34.43
N THR A 213 2.74 -5.01 33.73
CA THR A 213 4.03 -4.66 34.35
C THR A 213 4.41 -3.18 34.24
N ARG A 214 4.29 -2.57 33.06
CA ARG A 214 4.88 -1.24 32.78
C ARG A 214 3.93 -0.21 32.16
N PHE A 215 3.04 -0.65 31.28
CA PHE A 215 2.17 0.25 30.49
C PHE A 215 0.69 -0.10 30.71
N PRO A 216 0.11 0.08 31.90
CA PRO A 216 -1.26 -0.38 32.20
C PRO A 216 -2.35 0.26 31.35
N ARG A 217 -2.02 1.36 30.66
CA ARG A 217 -2.93 2.08 29.75
C ARG A 217 -2.62 1.87 28.27
N LEU A 218 -1.83 0.86 27.93
CA LEU A 218 -1.53 0.50 26.54
C LEU A 218 -2.78 -0.10 25.90
N ARG A 219 -3.23 0.44 24.76
CA ARG A 219 -4.36 -0.05 23.95
C ARG A 219 -3.84 -0.70 22.68
N LEU A 220 -4.52 -1.74 22.24
CA LEU A 220 -4.32 -2.39 20.96
C LEU A 220 -5.49 -2.04 20.02
N ILE A 221 -5.18 -1.42 18.89
CA ILE A 221 -6.15 -1.10 17.83
C ILE A 221 -5.81 -1.96 16.62
N LEU A 222 -6.72 -2.86 16.26
CA LEU A 222 -6.57 -3.78 15.14
C LEU A 222 -7.31 -3.24 13.92
N LEU A 223 -6.57 -2.92 12.88
CA LEU A 223 -7.15 -2.54 11.59
C LEU A 223 -7.37 -3.79 10.73
N ALA A 224 -8.32 -3.72 9.78
CA ALA A 224 -8.68 -4.81 8.86
C ALA A 224 -9.22 -6.09 9.52
N VAL A 225 -9.65 -6.01 10.77
CA VAL A 225 -10.37 -7.08 11.49
C VAL A 225 -11.81 -6.60 11.72
N SER A 226 -12.72 -7.04 10.89
CA SER A 226 -14.09 -6.52 10.87
C SER A 226 -14.93 -7.01 12.04
N GLN A 227 -14.68 -8.23 12.48
CA GLN A 227 -15.45 -8.87 13.55
C GLN A 227 -14.53 -9.65 14.47
N PRO A 228 -14.79 -9.68 15.79
CA PRO A 228 -14.04 -10.51 16.74
C PRO A 228 -13.92 -11.98 16.33
N GLN A 229 -14.93 -12.50 15.62
CA GLN A 229 -14.95 -13.88 15.13
C GLN A 229 -13.82 -14.20 14.16
N GLU A 230 -13.29 -13.20 13.43
CA GLU A 230 -12.12 -13.35 12.56
C GLU A 230 -10.84 -13.67 13.34
N LEU A 231 -10.84 -13.40 14.65
CA LEU A 231 -9.77 -13.74 15.58
C LEU A 231 -9.89 -15.14 16.18
N HIS A 232 -11.00 -15.84 15.90
CA HIS A 232 -11.19 -17.21 16.36
C HIS A 232 -10.07 -18.10 15.79
N GLY A 233 -9.45 -18.87 16.67
CA GLY A 233 -8.29 -19.70 16.34
C GLY A 233 -6.93 -19.03 16.43
N VAL A 234 -6.87 -17.73 16.72
CA VAL A 234 -5.60 -17.07 17.11
C VAL A 234 -5.26 -17.48 18.54
N VAL A 235 -4.19 -18.22 18.69
CA VAL A 235 -3.76 -18.76 20.00
C VAL A 235 -3.53 -17.61 20.99
N GLY A 236 -4.12 -17.74 22.19
CA GLY A 236 -3.97 -16.78 23.27
C GLY A 236 -4.85 -15.53 23.17
N VAL A 237 -5.55 -15.32 22.06
CA VAL A 237 -6.55 -14.24 21.95
C VAL A 237 -7.91 -14.76 22.43
N PRO A 238 -8.52 -14.13 23.46
CA PRO A 238 -9.79 -14.60 23.98
C PRO A 238 -10.95 -14.29 23.02
N GLU A 239 -11.99 -15.13 23.03
CA GLU A 239 -13.20 -14.90 22.22
C GLU A 239 -13.87 -13.56 22.54
N GLN A 240 -13.93 -13.22 23.83
CA GLN A 240 -14.38 -11.91 24.27
C GLN A 240 -13.18 -11.01 24.51
N LEU A 241 -12.97 -10.07 23.57
CA LEU A 241 -11.86 -9.13 23.65
C LEU A 241 -11.97 -8.23 24.89
N PRO A 242 -10.86 -8.02 25.60
CA PRO A 242 -10.84 -7.10 26.72
C PRO A 242 -11.01 -5.64 26.24
N PRO A 243 -11.45 -4.72 27.13
CA PRO A 243 -11.75 -3.32 26.77
C PRO A 243 -10.56 -2.53 26.19
N TRP A 244 -9.34 -3.03 26.31
CA TRP A 244 -8.15 -2.41 25.77
C TRP A 244 -7.81 -2.87 24.35
N VAL A 245 -8.61 -3.77 23.78
CA VAL A 245 -8.50 -4.20 22.37
C VAL A 245 -9.70 -3.66 21.61
N GLU A 246 -9.42 -2.93 20.56
CA GLU A 246 -10.41 -2.36 19.65
C GLU A 246 -10.19 -2.89 18.23
N THR A 247 -11.26 -3.28 17.55
CA THR A 247 -11.18 -3.81 16.18
C THR A 247 -11.90 -2.89 15.21
N HIS A 248 -11.27 -2.64 14.06
CA HIS A 248 -11.84 -1.91 12.95
C HIS A 248 -11.73 -2.76 11.69
N GLY A 249 -12.82 -2.87 10.95
CA GLY A 249 -12.85 -3.58 9.68
C GLY A 249 -12.06 -2.90 8.57
N VAL A 250 -12.45 -3.17 7.33
CA VAL A 250 -11.96 -2.41 6.19
C VAL A 250 -12.47 -0.99 6.30
N ILE A 251 -11.59 -0.06 6.63
CA ILE A 251 -11.87 1.37 6.79
C ILE A 251 -11.35 2.16 5.60
N LYS A 252 -11.77 3.40 5.46
CA LYS A 252 -11.24 4.31 4.42
C LYS A 252 -9.76 4.59 4.68
N PRO A 253 -8.94 4.77 3.63
CA PRO A 253 -7.52 5.10 3.80
C PRO A 253 -7.26 6.30 4.71
N GLU A 254 -8.07 7.35 4.57
CA GLU A 254 -7.94 8.55 5.41
C GLU A 254 -8.20 8.26 6.90
N GLN A 255 -9.07 7.30 7.19
CA GLN A 255 -9.33 6.86 8.57
C GLN A 255 -8.18 6.00 9.09
N ALA A 256 -7.60 5.12 8.26
CA ALA A 256 -6.41 4.35 8.64
C ALA A 256 -5.24 5.28 8.97
N LEU A 257 -4.99 6.29 8.13
CA LEU A 257 -3.96 7.31 8.36
C LEU A 257 -4.18 8.11 9.67
N ARG A 258 -5.44 8.37 10.06
CA ARG A 258 -5.74 9.01 11.35
C ARG A 258 -5.39 8.10 12.52
N PHE A 259 -5.68 6.81 12.44
CA PHE A 259 -5.24 5.84 13.45
C PHE A 259 -3.71 5.76 13.51
N GLU A 260 -3.03 5.71 12.38
CA GLU A 260 -1.58 5.72 12.32
C GLU A 260 -1.00 7.00 12.92
N GLN A 261 -1.56 8.16 12.59
CA GLN A 261 -1.14 9.45 13.15
C GLN A 261 -1.35 9.54 14.65
N ALA A 262 -2.45 8.99 15.18
CA ALA A 262 -2.78 8.99 16.61
C ALA A 262 -1.94 8.02 17.43
N ALA A 263 -1.34 7.02 16.79
CA ALA A 263 -0.61 5.94 17.43
C ALA A 263 0.70 6.39 18.08
N ASP A 264 1.08 5.73 19.17
CA ASP A 264 2.42 5.82 19.75
C ASP A 264 3.38 4.83 19.09
N ILE A 265 2.83 3.73 18.55
CA ILE A 265 3.53 2.74 17.75
C ILE A 265 2.54 2.20 16.70
N VAL A 266 3.01 2.02 15.48
CA VAL A 266 2.34 1.21 14.48
C VAL A 266 3.14 -0.06 14.26
N VAL A 267 2.48 -1.21 14.35
CA VAL A 267 3.04 -2.51 13.91
C VAL A 267 2.60 -2.76 12.49
N ALA A 268 3.55 -2.90 11.57
CA ALA A 268 3.28 -3.07 10.15
C ALA A 268 3.99 -4.28 9.56
N GLU A 269 3.28 -4.97 8.67
CA GLU A 269 3.82 -6.05 7.84
C GLU A 269 4.00 -5.64 6.39
N GLY A 270 3.34 -4.56 5.98
CA GLY A 270 3.18 -4.15 4.58
C GLY A 270 3.85 -2.83 4.24
N THR A 271 4.14 -2.68 2.94
CA THR A 271 4.91 -1.59 2.37
C THR A 271 4.23 -0.23 2.48
N SER A 272 2.90 -0.17 2.21
CA SER A 272 2.15 1.10 2.24
C SER A 272 2.21 1.73 3.63
N THR A 273 1.88 0.96 4.66
CA THR A 273 1.91 1.43 6.05
C THR A 273 3.30 1.87 6.49
N MET A 274 4.37 1.22 6.01
CA MET A 274 5.76 1.68 6.28
C MET A 274 6.00 3.09 5.75
N HIS A 275 5.55 3.37 4.52
CA HIS A 275 5.69 4.69 3.92
C HIS A 275 4.79 5.74 4.61
N GLU A 276 3.56 5.37 4.93
CA GLU A 276 2.58 6.22 5.60
C GLU A 276 3.06 6.65 6.99
N CYS A 277 3.47 5.69 7.82
CA CYS A 277 4.03 5.97 9.15
C CYS A 277 5.29 6.86 9.09
N ALA A 278 6.19 6.60 8.14
CA ALA A 278 7.37 7.44 7.95
C ALA A 278 7.00 8.88 7.58
N ALA A 279 6.01 9.06 6.71
CA ALA A 279 5.51 10.37 6.33
C ALA A 279 4.82 11.12 7.48
N LEU A 280 4.04 10.41 8.28
CA LEU A 280 3.34 10.91 9.46
C LEU A 280 4.27 11.10 10.68
N ARG A 281 5.53 10.68 10.60
CA ARG A 281 6.48 10.63 11.73
C ARG A 281 5.98 9.79 12.90
N THR A 282 5.25 8.74 12.60
CA THR A 282 4.77 7.78 13.59
C THR A 282 5.79 6.67 13.79
N PRO A 283 6.12 6.31 15.05
CA PRO A 283 7.05 5.23 15.35
C PRO A 283 6.59 3.90 14.76
N LEU A 284 7.50 3.20 14.10
CA LEU A 284 7.20 2.00 13.35
C LEU A 284 7.95 0.79 13.90
N LEU A 285 7.20 -0.25 14.24
CA LEU A 285 7.70 -1.61 14.50
C LEU A 285 7.38 -2.48 13.28
N ILE A 286 8.40 -2.89 12.55
CA ILE A 286 8.24 -3.71 11.36
C ILE A 286 8.37 -5.18 11.75
N ILE A 287 7.32 -5.94 11.45
CA ILE A 287 7.34 -7.40 11.46
C ILE A 287 7.12 -7.81 10.00
N PRO A 288 8.19 -8.02 9.22
CA PRO A 288 8.04 -8.25 7.79
C PRO A 288 7.28 -9.54 7.54
N GLY A 289 6.35 -9.50 6.58
CA GLY A 289 5.63 -10.69 6.13
C GLY A 289 6.55 -11.70 5.42
N THR A 290 5.97 -12.81 4.95
CA THR A 290 6.70 -13.88 4.24
C THR A 290 7.17 -13.48 2.85
N ILE A 291 6.76 -12.31 2.33
CA ILE A 291 7.16 -11.83 1.02
C ILE A 291 8.50 -11.13 1.10
N ALA A 292 9.42 -11.52 0.25
CA ALA A 292 10.78 -10.99 0.23
C ALA A 292 10.84 -9.46 0.10
N GLU A 293 9.90 -8.84 -0.64
CA GLU A 293 9.77 -7.38 -0.72
C GLU A 293 9.71 -6.75 0.68
N THR A 294 8.80 -7.21 1.53
CA THR A 294 8.59 -6.62 2.86
C THR A 294 9.79 -6.85 3.77
N GLN A 295 10.51 -7.96 3.59
CA GLN A 295 11.72 -8.25 4.33
C GLN A 295 12.85 -7.29 3.96
N ILE A 296 13.12 -7.10 2.66
CA ILE A 296 14.17 -6.20 2.17
C ILE A 296 13.87 -4.76 2.57
N LEU A 297 12.63 -4.30 2.38
CA LEU A 297 12.26 -2.92 2.72
C LEU A 297 12.36 -2.67 4.23
N GLY A 298 11.87 -3.62 5.04
CA GLY A 298 11.99 -3.54 6.50
C GLY A 298 13.44 -3.57 6.98
N GLU A 299 14.29 -4.38 6.37
CA GLU A 299 15.72 -4.45 6.67
C GLU A 299 16.40 -3.11 6.37
N ARG A 300 16.21 -2.55 5.18
CA ARG A 300 16.80 -1.26 4.79
C ARG A 300 16.39 -0.12 5.71
N LEU A 301 15.10 -0.02 6.08
CA LEU A 301 14.67 1.00 7.04
C LEU A 301 15.34 0.81 8.42
N SER A 302 15.49 -0.43 8.86
CA SER A 302 16.17 -0.75 10.13
C SER A 302 17.67 -0.43 10.08
N GLU A 303 18.37 -0.77 9.02
CA GLU A 303 19.79 -0.44 8.80
C GLU A 303 20.03 1.06 8.86
N HIS A 304 19.11 1.84 8.29
CA HIS A 304 19.15 3.29 8.37
C HIS A 304 18.62 3.85 9.70
N ARG A 305 18.31 3.01 10.69
CA ARG A 305 17.71 3.42 11.97
C ARG A 305 16.44 4.27 11.80
N ALA A 306 15.66 3.95 10.79
CA ALA A 306 14.41 4.62 10.45
C ALA A 306 13.17 3.87 10.97
N ALA A 307 13.35 2.64 11.48
CA ALA A 307 12.33 1.83 12.10
C ALA A 307 12.97 0.81 13.04
N THR A 308 12.17 0.29 13.98
CA THR A 308 12.51 -0.92 14.73
C THR A 308 12.00 -2.14 13.97
N ARG A 309 12.79 -3.20 13.86
CA ARG A 309 12.41 -4.42 13.14
C ARG A 309 12.55 -5.64 14.04
N VAL A 310 11.55 -6.51 14.02
CA VAL A 310 11.63 -7.87 14.54
C VAL A 310 11.61 -8.83 13.34
N PRO A 311 12.73 -9.51 13.03
CA PRO A 311 12.76 -10.49 11.94
C PRO A 311 11.75 -11.62 12.18
N ILE A 312 11.25 -12.20 11.09
CA ILE A 312 10.17 -13.20 11.13
C ILE A 312 10.51 -14.44 11.97
N GLU A 313 11.77 -14.85 11.96
CA GLU A 313 12.29 -15.99 12.72
C GLU A 313 12.34 -15.75 14.24
N TYR A 314 12.34 -14.48 14.65
CA TYR A 314 12.39 -14.07 16.07
C TYR A 314 11.07 -13.54 16.61
N VAL A 315 9.96 -13.74 15.88
CA VAL A 315 8.63 -13.29 16.34
C VAL A 315 8.17 -14.15 17.52
N THR A 316 8.35 -13.60 18.71
CA THR A 316 7.87 -14.14 20.00
C THR A 316 7.25 -13.00 20.83
N PRO A 317 6.42 -13.30 21.84
CA PRO A 317 5.88 -12.27 22.74
C PRO A 317 6.98 -11.43 23.41
N GLU A 318 8.11 -12.07 23.81
CA GLU A 318 9.21 -11.41 24.49
C GLU A 318 9.95 -10.43 23.56
N SER A 319 10.24 -10.84 22.32
CA SER A 319 10.93 -9.98 21.35
C SER A 319 10.08 -8.78 20.94
N ILE A 320 8.77 -8.99 20.79
CA ILE A 320 7.83 -7.91 20.50
C ILE A 320 7.68 -6.98 21.69
N ALA A 321 7.54 -7.52 22.91
CA ALA A 321 7.47 -6.71 24.12
C ALA A 321 8.73 -5.85 24.30
N ALA A 322 9.93 -6.42 24.10
CA ALA A 322 11.18 -5.67 24.16
C ALA A 322 11.25 -4.55 23.10
N ALA A 323 10.79 -4.80 21.89
CA ALA A 323 10.73 -3.79 20.82
C ALA A 323 9.74 -2.65 21.16
N ILE A 324 8.55 -2.99 21.64
CA ILE A 324 7.55 -2.01 22.07
C ILE A 324 8.09 -1.17 23.23
N GLU A 325 8.65 -1.81 24.23
CA GLU A 325 9.25 -1.14 25.38
C GLU A 325 10.36 -0.18 24.97
N PHE A 326 11.28 -0.62 24.10
CA PHE A 326 12.35 0.21 23.55
C PHE A 326 11.80 1.48 22.89
N ILE A 327 10.76 1.34 22.04
CA ILE A 327 10.16 2.46 21.35
C ILE A 327 9.45 3.41 22.34
N LEU A 328 8.75 2.90 23.35
CA LEU A 328 7.98 3.73 24.29
C LEU A 328 8.86 4.41 25.34
N ALA A 329 9.94 3.77 25.78
CA ALA A 329 10.75 4.25 26.90
C ALA A 329 11.67 5.43 26.52
N ASP A 330 12.20 5.47 25.30
CA ASP A 330 13.16 6.49 24.87
C ASP A 330 12.54 7.49 23.87
N HIS A 331 12.14 8.63 24.40
CA HIS A 331 11.52 9.69 23.60
C HIS A 331 12.50 10.31 22.57
N GLU A 332 13.78 10.50 22.95
CA GLU A 332 14.78 11.09 22.02
C GLU A 332 15.12 10.15 20.88
N ALA A 333 15.40 8.88 21.18
CA ALA A 333 15.67 7.87 20.16
C ALA A 333 14.47 7.72 19.23
N ARG A 334 13.26 7.71 19.76
CA ARG A 334 12.02 7.66 18.98
C ARG A 334 11.87 8.86 18.04
N ALA A 335 12.08 10.08 18.54
CA ALA A 335 12.02 11.30 17.73
C ALA A 335 13.09 11.31 16.63
N ALA A 336 14.31 10.89 16.93
CA ALA A 336 15.38 10.77 15.95
C ALA A 336 15.07 9.73 14.87
N THR A 337 14.52 8.57 15.26
CA THR A 337 14.13 7.49 14.33
C THR A 337 13.03 7.95 13.37
N THR A 338 11.97 8.58 13.89
CA THR A 338 10.85 9.06 13.05
C THR A 338 11.25 10.21 12.15
N ALA A 339 12.10 11.14 12.61
CA ALA A 339 12.63 12.22 11.78
C ALA A 339 13.46 11.66 10.61
N ARG A 340 14.27 10.64 10.87
CA ARG A 340 15.09 9.96 9.85
C ARG A 340 14.20 9.22 8.85
N ALA A 341 13.19 8.47 9.32
CA ALA A 341 12.23 7.79 8.46
C ALA A 341 11.55 8.80 7.51
N HIS A 342 11.08 9.91 8.04
CA HIS A 342 10.47 10.97 7.26
C HIS A 342 11.41 11.51 6.17
N GLN A 343 12.66 11.84 6.51
CA GLN A 343 13.65 12.32 5.54
C GLN A 343 13.95 11.34 4.41
N LEU A 344 13.94 10.03 4.71
CA LEU A 344 14.26 8.98 3.74
C LEU A 344 13.09 8.67 2.81
N VAL A 345 11.86 8.78 3.31
CA VAL A 345 10.66 8.30 2.61
C VAL A 345 9.93 9.40 1.85
N THR A 346 9.89 10.64 2.36
CA THR A 346 9.08 11.71 1.75
C THR A 346 9.75 12.45 0.60
N LYS A 347 10.88 11.94 0.09
CA LYS A 347 11.54 12.50 -1.08
C LYS A 347 10.87 12.05 -2.37
N GLY A 348 10.68 12.98 -3.29
CA GLY A 348 10.08 12.75 -4.60
C GLY A 348 8.72 13.43 -4.76
N GLY A 349 8.20 13.43 -5.98
CA GLY A 349 6.92 14.09 -6.31
C GLY A 349 5.68 13.20 -6.08
N GLY A 350 5.88 11.93 -5.67
CA GLY A 350 4.80 10.99 -5.36
C GLY A 350 3.77 10.82 -6.46
N ALA A 351 2.50 10.78 -6.07
CA ALA A 351 1.38 10.62 -6.99
C ALA A 351 1.22 11.82 -7.94
N HIS A 352 1.64 13.03 -7.53
CA HIS A 352 1.53 14.22 -8.38
C HIS A 352 2.48 14.14 -9.58
N ALA A 353 3.76 13.85 -9.37
CA ALA A 353 4.71 13.64 -10.46
C ALA A 353 4.33 12.47 -11.37
N ALA A 354 3.75 11.41 -10.80
CA ALA A 354 3.23 10.31 -11.58
C ALA A 354 2.04 10.75 -12.46
N ALA A 355 1.15 11.57 -11.93
CA ALA A 355 0.00 12.09 -12.66
C ALA A 355 0.42 13.02 -13.80
N GLU A 356 1.37 13.94 -13.57
CA GLU A 356 1.98 14.77 -14.63
C GLU A 356 2.50 13.89 -15.77
N ARG A 357 3.25 12.84 -15.44
CA ARG A 357 3.79 11.93 -16.45
C ARG A 357 2.71 11.20 -17.25
N VAL A 358 1.65 10.76 -16.59
CA VAL A 358 0.49 10.13 -17.27
C VAL A 358 -0.16 11.10 -18.26
N LEU A 359 -0.35 12.36 -17.87
CA LEU A 359 -0.94 13.40 -18.72
C LEU A 359 -0.03 13.75 -19.90
N GLU A 360 1.29 13.86 -19.72
CA GLU A 360 2.26 14.09 -20.80
C GLU A 360 2.21 12.99 -21.86
N ILE A 361 2.14 11.72 -21.42
CA ILE A 361 2.08 10.56 -22.32
C ILE A 361 0.77 10.56 -23.10
N ALA A 362 -0.34 10.87 -22.43
CA ALA A 362 -1.64 10.99 -23.08
C ALA A 362 -1.65 12.07 -24.18
N ALA A 363 -1.07 13.24 -23.88
CA ALA A 363 -0.96 14.35 -24.84
C ALA A 363 -0.09 13.95 -26.04
N THR A 364 1.08 13.36 -25.80
CA THR A 364 2.00 12.90 -26.87
C THR A 364 1.33 11.89 -27.80
N ARG A 365 0.58 10.94 -27.26
CA ARG A 365 -0.16 9.94 -28.05
C ARG A 365 -1.27 10.57 -28.86
N SER A 366 -1.99 11.56 -28.31
CA SER A 366 -3.05 12.28 -29.02
C SER A 366 -2.51 13.05 -30.22
N HIS A 367 -1.36 13.74 -30.07
CA HIS A 367 -0.69 14.45 -31.17
C HIS A 367 -0.21 13.50 -32.28
N SER A 368 0.38 12.36 -31.91
CA SER A 368 0.82 11.35 -32.88
C SER A 368 -0.34 10.77 -33.68
N ARG A 369 -1.52 10.62 -33.07
CA ARG A 369 -2.74 10.18 -33.76
C ARG A 369 -3.27 11.22 -34.75
N ALA A 370 -3.28 12.48 -34.34
CA ALA A 370 -3.72 13.57 -35.21
C ALA A 370 -2.81 13.69 -36.46
N ALA A 371 -1.50 13.59 -36.25
CA ALA A 371 -0.52 13.60 -37.34
C ALA A 371 -0.66 12.41 -38.31
N ALA A 372 -0.94 11.21 -37.79
CA ALA A 372 -1.15 10.01 -38.61
C ALA A 372 -2.50 9.96 -39.33
N ALA A 373 -3.46 10.80 -38.95
CA ALA A 373 -4.77 10.90 -39.58
C ALA A 373 -4.85 12.02 -40.66
N MET A 374 -3.79 12.81 -40.81
CA MET A 374 -3.71 13.79 -41.91
C MET A 374 -3.29 13.07 -43.21
N PRO A 375 -4.08 13.23 -44.31
CA PRO A 375 -3.82 12.56 -45.58
C PRO A 375 -2.55 13.03 -46.25
#